data_14d714ada4becbba98425e344af6407f
#
_entry.id   14d714ada4becbba98425e344af6407f
#
_cell.length_a   1.000
_cell.length_b   1.000
_cell.length_c   1.000
_cell.angle_alpha   90.00
_cell.angle_beta   90.00
_cell.angle_gamma   90.00
#
_symmetry.space_group_name_H-M   'P 1'
#
loop_
_entity.id
_entity.type
_entity.pdbx_description
1 polymer ?
#
loop_
_entity_poly.entity_id
_entity_poly.type
_entity_poly.pdbx_seq_one_letter_code
_entity_poly.pdbx_strand_id
1 'polypeptide(L)'
;MKYTFRKYEFTDAASAQSAIDALGVDEDGNATHRHTIAMLGHIVTTAATYDDDGEELTPAVLADNYSVDVLWRDGVSNDWASHIVWPDPVGVHSFGNSEANAEYTATLYALFPDRVPVIDNDLND
;
A
#
# COMPACT_ATOMS: atom_id res chain seq x y z
N MET A 1 15.61 -8.84 14.08
CA MET A 1 14.35 -8.09 13.89
C MET A 1 13.80 -8.39 12.52
N LYS A 2 12.55 -8.78 12.46
CA LYS A 2 11.89 -9.07 11.19
C LYS A 2 11.08 -7.85 10.76
N TYR A 3 11.26 -7.43 9.52
CA TYR A 3 10.46 -6.37 8.93
C TYR A 3 9.40 -6.98 8.03
N THR A 4 8.19 -6.44 8.10
CA THR A 4 7.08 -6.88 7.26
C THR A 4 6.45 -5.67 6.61
N PHE A 5 6.39 -5.66 5.29
CA PHE A 5 5.79 -4.58 4.54
C PHE A 5 4.33 -4.92 4.22
N ARG A 6 3.45 -3.93 4.39
CA ARG A 6 2.04 -4.05 3.98
C ARG A 6 1.59 -2.74 3.39
N LYS A 7 0.77 -2.84 2.36
CA LYS A 7 0.09 -1.69 1.77
C LYS A 7 -1.39 -1.80 2.10
N TYR A 8 -1.94 -0.71 2.62
CA TYR A 8 -3.35 -0.64 2.99
C TYR A 8 -4.03 0.45 2.19
N GLU A 9 -5.33 0.29 1.96
CA GLU A 9 -6.13 1.31 1.30
C GLU A 9 -7.32 1.66 2.18
N PHE A 10 -7.52 2.94 2.38
CA PHE A 10 -8.62 3.51 3.15
C PHE A 10 -9.47 4.35 2.22
N THR A 11 -10.66 4.71 2.66
CA THR A 11 -11.56 5.53 1.84
C THR A 11 -11.00 6.94 1.61
N ASP A 12 -10.44 7.54 2.65
CA ASP A 12 -9.91 8.89 2.62
C ASP A 12 -8.86 9.10 3.70
N ALA A 13 -8.29 10.32 3.73
CA ALA A 13 -7.26 10.67 4.70
C ALA A 13 -7.78 10.61 6.14
N ALA A 14 -9.02 11.01 6.37
CA ALA A 14 -9.59 11.00 7.72
C ALA A 14 -9.74 9.57 8.25
N SER A 15 -10.18 8.64 7.39
CA SER A 15 -10.30 7.23 7.77
C SER A 15 -8.93 6.63 8.07
N ALA A 16 -7.92 6.95 7.26
CA ALA A 16 -6.55 6.49 7.48
C ALA A 16 -6.00 7.02 8.81
N GLN A 17 -6.19 8.30 9.08
CA GLN A 17 -5.70 8.91 10.32
C GLN A 17 -6.38 8.31 11.54
N SER A 18 -7.69 8.07 11.46
CA SER A 18 -8.44 7.43 12.54
C SER A 18 -7.92 6.04 12.84
N ALA A 19 -7.57 5.28 11.81
CA ALA A 19 -7.01 3.94 11.97
C ALA A 19 -5.63 3.99 12.65
N ILE A 20 -4.80 4.96 12.27
CA ILE A 20 -3.49 5.17 12.89
C ILE A 20 -3.65 5.51 14.37
N ASP A 21 -4.56 6.43 14.68
CA ASP A 21 -4.80 6.86 16.06
C ASP A 21 -5.36 5.74 16.94
N ALA A 22 -6.01 4.76 16.31
CA ALA A 22 -6.59 3.62 17.01
C ALA A 22 -5.59 2.47 17.26
N LEU A 23 -4.37 2.55 16.73
CA LEU A 23 -3.35 1.54 17.00
C LEU A 23 -3.07 1.49 18.49
N GLY A 24 -3.07 0.26 19.03
CA GLY A 24 -2.98 0.06 20.46
C GLY A 24 -1.64 0.43 21.07
N VAL A 25 -1.67 0.76 22.34
CA VAL A 25 -0.48 0.94 23.16
C VAL A 25 -0.54 -0.04 24.33
N ASP A 26 0.62 -0.38 24.87
CA ASP A 26 0.72 -1.24 26.05
C ASP A 26 0.55 -0.42 27.33
N GLU A 27 0.70 -1.08 28.49
CA GLU A 27 0.52 -0.45 29.79
C GLU A 27 1.49 0.71 30.05
N ASP A 28 2.64 0.66 29.38
CA ASP A 28 3.68 1.68 29.54
C ASP A 28 3.52 2.83 28.53
N GLY A 29 2.48 2.78 27.69
CA GLY A 29 2.23 3.80 26.68
C GLY A 29 3.01 3.61 25.40
N ASN A 30 3.69 2.48 25.22
CA ASN A 30 4.43 2.17 24.01
C ASN A 30 3.52 1.48 23.00
N ALA A 31 3.75 1.74 21.72
CA ALA A 31 2.98 1.08 20.67
C ALA A 31 3.15 -0.44 20.76
N THR A 32 2.03 -1.17 20.71
CA THR A 32 2.05 -2.64 20.73
C THR A 32 2.67 -3.22 19.48
N HIS A 33 2.62 -2.45 18.37
CA HIS A 33 3.23 -2.83 17.10
C HIS A 33 4.08 -1.66 16.61
N ARG A 34 5.40 -1.85 16.60
CA ARG A 34 6.29 -0.81 16.09
C ARG A 34 6.21 -0.76 14.57
N HIS A 35 6.23 0.43 14.01
CA HIS A 35 6.02 0.61 12.59
C HIS A 35 6.59 1.93 12.08
N THR A 36 6.77 1.98 10.76
CA THR A 36 7.05 3.21 10.01
C THR A 36 5.96 3.34 8.97
N ILE A 37 5.30 4.49 8.91
CA ILE A 37 4.15 4.73 8.03
C ILE A 37 4.51 5.76 6.98
N ALA A 38 4.14 5.47 5.73
CA ALA A 38 4.17 6.42 4.62
C ALA A 38 2.74 6.66 4.14
N MET A 39 2.26 7.89 4.29
CA MET A 39 0.93 8.31 3.83
C MET A 39 1.05 8.75 2.38
N LEU A 40 0.67 7.89 1.45
CA LEU A 40 0.83 8.17 0.01
C LEU A 40 -0.34 8.95 -0.57
N GLY A 41 -1.51 8.85 0.05
CA GLY A 41 -2.70 9.54 -0.43
C GLY A 41 -3.36 8.85 -1.62
N HIS A 42 -4.10 9.63 -2.40
CA HIS A 42 -4.75 9.15 -3.62
C HIS A 42 -3.72 9.18 -4.74
N ILE A 43 -3.27 8.00 -5.15
CA ILE A 43 -2.19 7.84 -6.12
C ILE A 43 -2.68 8.25 -7.51
N VAL A 44 -1.85 8.96 -8.27
CA VAL A 44 -2.16 9.33 -9.65
C VAL A 44 -2.16 8.07 -10.52
N THR A 45 -3.32 7.77 -11.12
CA THR A 45 -3.47 6.62 -12.02
C THR A 45 -3.25 7.01 -13.47
N THR A 46 -3.57 8.26 -13.82
CA THR A 46 -3.34 8.81 -15.14
C THR A 46 -2.80 10.21 -14.99
N ALA A 47 -1.64 10.47 -15.56
CA ALA A 47 -1.01 11.77 -15.47
C ALA A 47 -1.83 12.83 -16.24
N ALA A 48 -1.82 14.07 -15.75
CA ALA A 48 -2.39 15.20 -16.46
C ALA A 48 -1.66 15.40 -17.80
N THR A 49 -2.35 15.92 -18.79
CA THR A 49 -1.75 16.28 -20.07
C THR A 49 -1.77 17.78 -20.25
N TYR A 50 -0.80 18.29 -21.00
CA TYR A 50 -0.61 19.72 -21.20
C TYR A 50 -0.40 20.01 -22.69
N ASP A 51 -0.74 21.24 -23.11
CA ASP A 51 -0.46 21.68 -24.47
C ASP A 51 0.97 22.23 -24.57
N ASP A 52 1.33 22.75 -25.77
CA ASP A 52 2.67 23.27 -26.02
C ASP A 52 3.00 24.51 -25.18
N ASP A 53 1.97 25.22 -24.73
CA ASP A 53 2.12 26.42 -23.90
C ASP A 53 2.14 26.10 -22.40
N GLY A 54 2.00 24.82 -22.03
CA GLY A 54 2.00 24.39 -20.64
C GLY A 54 0.63 24.48 -19.97
N GLU A 55 -0.43 24.74 -20.73
CA GLU A 55 -1.78 24.75 -20.19
C GLU A 55 -2.33 23.33 -20.09
N GLU A 56 -3.01 23.05 -18.98
CA GLU A 56 -3.58 21.72 -18.74
C GLU A 56 -4.71 21.40 -19.69
N LEU A 57 -4.56 20.33 -20.46
CA LEU A 57 -5.59 19.84 -21.37
C LEU A 57 -6.53 18.87 -20.68
N THR A 58 -5.98 17.91 -19.92
CA THR A 58 -6.77 16.99 -19.13
C THR A 58 -6.20 16.93 -17.72
N PRO A 59 -7.06 16.88 -16.69
CA PRO A 59 -6.58 16.77 -15.31
C PRO A 59 -6.04 15.38 -15.04
N ALA A 60 -5.17 15.28 -14.03
CA ALA A 60 -4.72 13.99 -13.53
C ALA A 60 -5.92 13.22 -12.96
N VAL A 61 -5.89 11.90 -13.14
CA VAL A 61 -6.88 11.01 -12.53
C VAL A 61 -6.23 10.36 -11.31
N LEU A 62 -6.92 10.40 -10.19
CA LEU A 62 -6.43 9.83 -8.94
C LEU A 62 -7.17 8.55 -8.61
N ALA A 63 -6.51 7.64 -7.90
CA ALA A 63 -7.15 6.45 -7.36
C ALA A 63 -8.23 6.84 -6.35
N ASP A 64 -9.31 6.07 -6.29
CA ASP A 64 -10.42 6.33 -5.39
C ASP A 64 -10.04 6.15 -3.92
N ASN A 65 -9.15 5.21 -3.63
CA ASN A 65 -8.74 4.90 -2.28
C ASN A 65 -7.49 5.66 -1.87
N TYR A 66 -7.39 5.91 -0.57
CA TYR A 66 -6.23 6.56 0.06
C TYR A 66 -5.22 5.48 0.44
N SER A 67 -4.02 5.54 -0.10
CA SER A 67 -2.99 4.51 0.09
C SER A 67 -2.08 4.84 1.26
N VAL A 68 -1.82 3.83 2.09
CA VAL A 68 -0.91 3.92 3.24
C VAL A 68 0.01 2.70 3.20
N ASP A 69 1.30 2.94 3.18
CA ASP A 69 2.31 1.87 3.23
C ASP A 69 2.92 1.82 4.62
N VAL A 70 3.07 0.63 5.16
CA VAL A 70 3.59 0.44 6.52
C VAL A 70 4.70 -0.61 6.50
N LEU A 71 5.80 -0.28 7.14
CA LEU A 71 6.85 -1.25 7.45
C LEU A 71 6.73 -1.59 8.93
N TRP A 72 6.19 -2.77 9.22
CA TRP A 72 6.04 -3.27 10.58
C TRP A 72 7.36 -3.87 11.07
N ARG A 73 7.64 -3.68 12.35
CA ARG A 73 8.79 -4.25 13.02
C ARG A 73 8.31 -5.26 14.05
N ASP A 74 8.85 -6.48 13.97
CA ASP A 74 8.58 -7.56 14.93
C ASP A 74 7.13 -8.08 14.97
N GLY A 75 6.27 -7.61 14.10
CA GLY A 75 4.90 -8.12 14.01
C GLY A 75 3.98 -7.18 13.28
N VAL A 76 2.91 -7.72 12.72
CA VAL A 76 1.90 -6.99 11.96
C VAL A 76 0.64 -6.92 12.78
N SER A 77 0.05 -5.72 12.90
CA SER A 77 -1.26 -5.59 13.52
C SER A 77 -2.33 -6.17 12.60
N ASN A 78 -3.24 -6.96 13.17
CA ASN A 78 -4.37 -7.51 12.41
C ASN A 78 -5.54 -6.54 12.32
N ASP A 79 -5.46 -5.39 13.00
CA ASP A 79 -6.54 -4.41 13.04
C ASP A 79 -6.86 -3.85 11.64
N TRP A 80 -5.87 -3.85 10.76
CA TRP A 80 -6.03 -3.30 9.41
C TRP A 80 -6.14 -4.37 8.33
N ALA A 81 -6.32 -5.63 8.71
CA ALA A 81 -6.37 -6.72 7.74
C ALA A 81 -7.45 -6.52 6.68
N SER A 82 -8.59 -5.93 7.06
CA SER A 82 -9.70 -5.66 6.13
C SER A 82 -9.39 -4.54 5.13
N HIS A 83 -8.33 -3.77 5.37
CA HIS A 83 -7.92 -2.70 4.46
C HIS A 83 -6.89 -3.16 3.43
N ILE A 84 -6.50 -4.43 3.48
CA ILE A 84 -5.63 -5.02 2.46
C ILE A 84 -6.51 -5.39 1.28
N VAL A 85 -6.39 -4.64 0.20
CA VAL A 85 -7.11 -4.91 -1.05
C VAL A 85 -6.07 -5.06 -2.16
N TRP A 86 -6.50 -5.57 -3.31
CA TRP A 86 -5.58 -5.59 -4.45
C TRP A 86 -5.28 -4.14 -4.82
N PRO A 87 -4.03 -3.70 -4.73
CA PRO A 87 -3.72 -2.29 -4.96
C PRO A 87 -3.94 -1.90 -6.42
N ASP A 88 -4.56 -0.74 -6.59
CA ASP A 88 -4.83 -0.17 -7.92
C ASP A 88 -4.55 1.34 -7.85
N PRO A 89 -3.49 1.85 -8.44
CA PRO A 89 -2.47 1.10 -9.19
C PRO A 89 -1.57 0.25 -8.28
N VAL A 90 -0.91 -0.74 -8.88
CA VAL A 90 -0.08 -1.68 -8.13
C VAL A 90 1.25 -1.06 -7.67
N GLY A 91 1.54 0.15 -8.09
CA GLY A 91 2.74 0.83 -7.64
C GLY A 91 2.81 0.95 -6.12
N VAL A 92 3.93 0.66 -5.54
CA VAL A 92 4.12 0.70 -4.10
C VAL A 92 5.33 1.56 -3.75
N HIS A 93 5.20 2.28 -2.64
CA HIS A 93 6.35 2.90 -2.01
C HIS A 93 7.18 1.78 -1.39
N SER A 94 8.46 1.74 -1.69
CA SER A 94 9.37 0.75 -1.13
C SER A 94 10.19 1.39 -0.02
N PHE A 95 10.23 0.73 1.14
CA PHE A 95 11.12 1.14 2.23
C PHE A 95 12.54 0.61 2.03
N GLY A 96 12.83 0.05 0.85
CA GLY A 96 14.16 -0.47 0.54
C GLY A 96 14.45 -1.84 1.14
N ASN A 97 13.42 -2.52 1.65
CA ASN A 97 13.56 -3.86 2.21
C ASN A 97 13.02 -4.90 1.23
N SER A 98 13.91 -5.52 0.45
CA SER A 98 13.51 -6.44 -0.60
C SER A 98 12.86 -7.72 -0.06
N GLU A 99 13.30 -8.20 1.10
CA GLU A 99 12.67 -9.36 1.76
C GLU A 99 11.22 -9.08 2.13
N ALA A 100 10.97 -7.92 2.75
CA ALA A 100 9.63 -7.52 3.15
C ALA A 100 8.73 -7.30 1.93
N ASN A 101 9.27 -6.72 0.87
CA ASN A 101 8.52 -6.49 -0.37
C ASN A 101 8.15 -7.81 -1.05
N ALA A 102 9.06 -8.79 -1.07
CA ALA A 102 8.80 -10.10 -1.65
C ALA A 102 7.74 -10.85 -0.84
N GLU A 103 7.80 -10.76 0.48
CA GLU A 103 6.81 -11.39 1.36
C GLU A 103 5.42 -10.77 1.15
N TYR A 104 5.36 -9.45 0.99
CA TYR A 104 4.10 -8.77 0.72
C TYR A 104 3.49 -9.23 -0.61
N THR A 105 4.30 -9.34 -1.65
CA THR A 105 3.84 -9.82 -2.95
C THR A 105 3.26 -11.23 -2.83
N ALA A 106 3.95 -12.12 -2.13
CA ALA A 106 3.46 -13.48 -1.89
C ALA A 106 2.13 -13.47 -1.11
N THR A 107 2.00 -12.58 -0.13
CA THR A 107 0.77 -12.44 0.65
C THR A 107 -0.39 -11.97 -0.23
N LEU A 108 -0.16 -10.99 -1.11
CA LEU A 108 -1.19 -10.53 -2.05
C LEU A 108 -1.66 -11.66 -2.95
N TYR A 109 -0.75 -12.45 -3.46
CA TYR A 109 -1.10 -13.57 -4.34
C TYR A 109 -1.91 -14.63 -3.60
N ALA A 110 -1.65 -14.83 -2.31
CA ALA A 110 -2.41 -15.75 -1.49
C ALA A 110 -3.83 -15.22 -1.19
N LEU A 111 -3.94 -13.91 -0.95
CA LEU A 111 -5.23 -13.28 -0.65
C LEU A 111 -6.10 -13.09 -1.89
N PHE A 112 -5.49 -12.87 -3.03
CA PHE A 112 -6.19 -12.57 -4.29
C PHE A 112 -5.73 -13.51 -5.40
N PRO A 113 -6.07 -14.82 -5.30
CA PRO A 113 -5.57 -15.79 -6.28
C PRO A 113 -6.07 -15.50 -7.70
N ASP A 114 -7.21 -14.84 -7.84
CA ASP A 114 -7.75 -14.47 -9.17
C ASP A 114 -6.97 -13.34 -9.83
N ARG A 115 -6.13 -12.66 -9.08
CA ARG A 115 -5.33 -11.53 -9.57
C ARG A 115 -3.89 -11.90 -9.83
N VAL A 116 -3.48 -13.13 -9.51
CA VAL A 116 -2.10 -13.57 -9.75
C VAL A 116 -1.82 -13.49 -11.24
N PRO A 117 -0.75 -12.78 -11.66
CA PRO A 117 -0.41 -12.70 -13.07
C PRO A 117 -0.14 -14.09 -13.65
N VAL A 118 -0.72 -14.37 -14.80
CA VAL A 118 -0.41 -15.60 -15.52
C VAL A 118 0.89 -15.36 -16.27
N ILE A 119 1.93 -16.06 -15.85
CA ILE A 119 3.20 -16.01 -16.55
C ILE A 119 3.13 -17.04 -17.66
N ASP A 120 3.15 -16.55 -18.88
CA ASP A 120 3.14 -17.42 -20.05
C ASP A 120 4.56 -17.92 -20.30
N ASN A 121 4.81 -19.12 -19.83
CA ASN A 121 6.12 -19.75 -20.03
C ASN A 121 6.31 -20.30 -21.43
N ASP A 122 5.26 -20.25 -22.25
CA ASP A 122 5.34 -20.71 -23.62
C ASP A 122 6.26 -19.84 -24.46
N LEU A 123 6.57 -18.66 -23.97
CA LEU A 123 7.56 -17.80 -24.61
C LEU A 123 8.92 -18.48 -24.71
N ASN A 124 9.14 -19.49 -23.91
CA ASN A 124 10.40 -20.24 -23.90
C ASN A 124 10.35 -21.48 -24.79
N ASP A 125 9.22 -21.70 -25.39
CA ASP A 125 9.03 -22.85 -26.26
C ASP A 125 9.56 -22.60 -27.68
#